data_788bceefa2d87c208521943a8274b93a
#
_entry.id   788bceefa2d87c208521943a8274b93a
#
_cell.length_a   1.000
_cell.length_b   1.000
_cell.length_c   1.000
_cell.angle_alpha   90.00
_cell.angle_beta   90.00
_cell.angle_gamma   90.00
#
_symmetry.space_group_name_H-M   'P 1'
#
loop_
_entity.id
_entity.type
_entity.pdbx_description
1 polymer ?
#
loop_
_entity_poly.entity_id
_entity_poly.type
_entity_poly.pdbx_seq_one_letter_code
_entity_poly.pdbx_strand_id
1 'polypeptide(L)'
;RFESRGLGDVYKRQILEVLSTESSRTQDVEELTAAVRPKLGRMIVQGLVDVDDNLPVMTLNPALEQMLNNILQQSGSSQGLVIEPKLAESLISALAKNTREIEDQGSAAVLVVSPTLRPWLSKFIRHRLSDLTVLSYSEIPDDQAVDVVATIDVDPSNEQ
;
A
#
# COMPACT_ATOMS: atom_id res chain seq x y z
N ARG A 1 -16.92 -4.24 17.79
CA ARG A 1 -16.64 -2.79 17.99
C ARG A 1 -16.19 -2.44 19.40
N PHE A 2 -16.60 -3.20 20.40
CA PHE A 2 -16.16 -2.97 21.78
C PHE A 2 -14.73 -3.42 22.04
N GLU A 3 -14.27 -4.45 21.36
CA GLU A 3 -12.90 -4.94 21.42
C GLU A 3 -11.88 -3.94 20.83
N SER A 4 -12.33 -3.07 19.92
CA SER A 4 -11.49 -2.04 19.32
C SER A 4 -11.11 -0.89 20.25
N ARG A 5 -11.80 -0.71 21.39
CA ARG A 5 -11.46 0.37 22.34
C ARG A 5 -10.16 0.08 23.11
N GLY A 6 -9.99 -1.13 23.63
CA GLY A 6 -8.77 -1.54 24.32
C GLY A 6 -7.58 -1.59 23.38
N LEU A 7 -7.78 -2.15 22.18
CA LEU A 7 -6.77 -2.16 21.10
C LEU A 7 -6.46 -0.73 20.63
N GLY A 8 -7.46 0.13 20.48
CA GLY A 8 -7.26 1.51 20.09
C GLY A 8 -6.37 2.29 21.06
N ASP A 9 -6.50 2.08 22.36
CA ASP A 9 -5.68 2.76 23.37
C ASP A 9 -4.24 2.25 23.35
N VAL A 10 -3.99 0.95 23.18
CA VAL A 10 -2.65 0.38 23.02
C VAL A 10 -1.98 0.92 21.77
N TYR A 11 -2.67 0.96 20.65
CA TYR A 11 -2.13 1.48 19.38
C TYR A 11 -1.91 2.99 19.42
N LYS A 12 -2.78 3.76 20.05
CA LYS A 12 -2.55 5.20 20.28
C LYS A 12 -1.27 5.45 21.06
N ARG A 13 -1.02 4.65 22.08
CA ARG A 13 0.24 4.73 22.86
C ARG A 13 1.44 4.40 21.99
N GLN A 14 1.38 3.34 21.17
CA GLN A 14 2.44 2.98 20.24
C GLN A 14 2.70 4.09 19.20
N ILE A 15 1.64 4.68 18.64
CA ILE A 15 1.76 5.81 17.71
C ILE A 15 2.48 6.97 18.39
N LEU A 16 2.06 7.33 19.61
CA LEU A 16 2.67 8.44 20.37
C LEU A 16 4.13 8.17 20.70
N GLU A 17 4.49 6.93 21.05
CA GLU A 17 5.87 6.54 21.33
C GLU A 17 6.75 6.68 20.06
N VAL A 18 6.29 6.16 18.92
CA VAL A 18 7.03 6.26 17.66
C VAL A 18 7.13 7.71 17.21
N LEU A 19 6.05 8.49 17.28
CA LEU A 19 6.06 9.91 16.93
C LEU A 19 7.01 10.71 17.84
N SER A 20 7.03 10.40 19.14
CA SER A 20 7.94 11.04 20.11
C SER A 20 9.40 10.75 19.76
N THR A 21 9.73 9.54 19.37
CA THR A 21 11.08 9.14 18.98
C THR A 21 11.48 9.72 17.62
N GLU A 22 10.61 9.61 16.62
CA GLU A 22 10.90 10.02 15.25
C GLU A 22 10.80 11.54 15.06
N SER A 23 9.97 12.24 15.84
CA SER A 23 9.87 13.70 15.79
C SER A 23 11.15 14.43 16.20
N SER A 24 12.03 13.76 16.94
CA SER A 24 13.37 14.27 17.23
C SER A 24 14.32 14.17 16.03
N ARG A 25 14.01 13.32 15.05
CA ARG A 25 14.81 13.09 13.84
C ARG A 25 14.30 13.85 12.64
N THR A 26 12.98 13.93 12.49
CA THR A 26 12.34 14.62 11.38
C THR A 26 11.00 15.22 11.80
N GLN A 27 10.63 16.32 11.17
CA GLN A 27 9.31 16.95 11.31
C GLN A 27 8.45 16.79 10.05
N ASP A 28 8.95 16.09 9.05
CA ASP A 28 8.22 15.79 7.84
C ASP A 28 7.12 14.75 8.12
N VAL A 29 5.87 15.12 7.83
CA VAL A 29 4.69 14.27 8.08
C VAL A 29 4.76 12.97 7.26
N GLU A 30 5.29 13.01 6.06
CA GLU A 30 5.40 11.81 5.22
C GLU A 30 6.43 10.83 5.79
N GLU A 31 7.57 11.33 6.24
CA GLU A 31 8.60 10.51 6.90
C GLU A 31 8.10 9.94 8.23
N LEU A 32 7.41 10.74 9.03
CA LEU A 32 6.80 10.28 10.28
C LEU A 32 5.75 9.19 10.01
N THR A 33 4.91 9.37 9.03
CA THR A 33 3.90 8.38 8.62
C THR A 33 4.58 7.08 8.19
N ALA A 34 5.61 7.15 7.37
CA ALA A 34 6.36 5.99 6.92
C ALA A 34 7.04 5.23 8.09
N ALA A 35 7.51 5.95 9.11
CA ALA A 35 8.12 5.34 10.29
C ALA A 35 7.08 4.66 11.21
N VAL A 36 5.88 5.22 11.30
CA VAL A 36 4.80 4.68 12.17
C VAL A 36 4.12 3.46 11.56
N ARG A 37 3.87 3.45 10.27
CA ARG A 37 3.05 2.42 9.61
C ARG A 37 3.57 0.99 9.81
N PRO A 38 4.86 0.66 9.70
CA PRO A 38 5.34 -0.70 9.97
C PRO A 38 5.06 -1.18 11.39
N LYS A 39 5.07 -0.24 12.35
CA LYS A 39 4.75 -0.56 13.76
C LYS A 39 3.28 -0.88 13.97
N LEU A 40 2.42 -0.40 13.09
CA LEU A 40 0.98 -0.63 13.11
C LEU A 40 0.53 -1.72 12.13
N GLY A 41 1.46 -2.40 11.47
CA GLY A 41 1.17 -3.38 10.42
C GLY A 41 0.15 -4.44 10.86
N ARG A 42 0.32 -4.97 12.07
CA ARG A 42 -0.63 -5.95 12.62
C ARG A 42 -2.05 -5.39 12.74
N MET A 43 -2.21 -4.17 13.21
CA MET A 43 -3.52 -3.52 13.31
C MET A 43 -4.14 -3.29 11.93
N ILE A 44 -3.34 -2.85 10.97
CA ILE A 44 -3.79 -2.61 9.60
C ILE A 44 -4.28 -3.92 8.97
N VAL A 45 -3.51 -4.99 9.09
CA VAL A 45 -3.86 -6.31 8.54
C VAL A 45 -5.09 -6.90 9.23
N GLN A 46 -5.23 -6.76 10.55
CA GLN A 46 -6.41 -7.23 11.29
C GLN A 46 -7.70 -6.52 10.87
N GLY A 47 -7.61 -5.31 10.34
CA GLY A 47 -8.75 -4.61 9.74
C GLY A 47 -9.15 -5.11 8.36
N LEU A 48 -8.31 -5.93 7.72
CA LEU A 48 -8.51 -6.41 6.35
C LEU A 48 -8.87 -7.89 6.27
N VAL A 49 -8.42 -8.71 7.22
CA VAL A 49 -8.60 -10.17 7.21
C VAL A 49 -8.68 -10.68 8.65
N ASP A 50 -9.38 -11.80 8.85
CA ASP A 50 -9.46 -12.47 10.15
C ASP A 50 -8.11 -13.09 10.53
N VAL A 51 -7.90 -13.27 11.84
CA VAL A 51 -6.59 -13.62 12.44
C VAL A 51 -5.96 -14.89 11.85
N ASP A 52 -6.78 -15.88 11.54
CA ASP A 52 -6.31 -17.18 11.05
C ASP A 52 -6.38 -17.33 9.52
N ASP A 53 -6.84 -16.29 8.84
CA ASP A 53 -7.02 -16.33 7.39
C ASP A 53 -5.80 -15.77 6.65
N ASN A 54 -5.56 -16.30 5.47
CA ASN A 54 -4.55 -15.75 4.56
C ASN A 54 -5.03 -14.41 4.00
N LEU A 55 -4.13 -13.45 3.95
CA LEU A 55 -4.39 -12.15 3.34
C LEU A 55 -4.26 -12.26 1.82
N PRO A 56 -5.35 -12.14 1.05
CA PRO A 56 -5.25 -12.08 -0.40
C PRO A 56 -4.68 -10.73 -0.84
N VAL A 57 -3.64 -10.75 -1.64
CA VAL A 57 -2.95 -9.55 -2.11
C VAL A 57 -2.76 -9.55 -3.61
N MET A 58 -2.72 -8.37 -4.18
CA MET A 58 -2.17 -8.11 -5.51
C MET A 58 -0.74 -7.61 -5.37
N THR A 59 0.09 -7.95 -6.32
CA THR A 59 1.45 -7.41 -6.43
C THR A 59 1.65 -6.78 -7.80
N LEU A 60 2.64 -5.92 -7.94
CA LEU A 60 3.07 -5.43 -9.24
C LEU A 60 4.04 -6.45 -9.87
N ASN A 61 4.01 -6.56 -11.20
CA ASN A 61 5.06 -7.26 -11.92
C ASN A 61 6.42 -6.65 -11.53
N PRO A 62 7.44 -7.46 -11.21
CA PRO A 62 8.74 -6.94 -10.77
C PRO A 62 9.37 -5.93 -11.73
N ALA A 63 9.22 -6.13 -13.04
CA ALA A 63 9.74 -5.18 -14.03
C ALA A 63 9.00 -3.84 -13.98
N LEU A 64 7.68 -3.87 -13.81
CA LEU A 64 6.86 -2.66 -13.64
C LEU A 64 7.22 -1.93 -12.35
N GLU A 65 7.35 -2.64 -11.25
CA GLU A 65 7.72 -2.07 -9.96
C GLU A 65 9.10 -1.41 -10.02
N GLN A 66 10.07 -2.07 -10.63
CA GLN A 66 11.41 -1.53 -10.82
C GLN A 66 11.41 -0.27 -11.70
N MET A 67 10.63 -0.29 -12.79
CA MET A 67 10.47 0.87 -13.65
C MET A 67 9.92 2.08 -12.91
N LEU A 68 8.86 1.87 -12.11
CA LEU A 68 8.25 2.93 -11.30
C LEU A 68 9.21 3.45 -10.23
N ASN A 69 9.97 2.57 -9.57
CA ASN A 69 11.00 2.97 -8.61
C ASN A 69 12.11 3.81 -9.27
N ASN A 70 12.55 3.44 -10.47
CA ASN A 70 13.55 4.20 -11.21
C ASN A 70 13.05 5.61 -11.58
N ILE A 71 11.79 5.70 -12.03
CA ILE A 71 11.18 7.00 -12.35
C ILE A 71 11.08 7.86 -11.08
N LEU A 72 10.69 7.26 -9.95
CA LEU A 72 10.59 7.97 -8.68
C LEU A 72 11.94 8.52 -8.22
N GLN A 73 13.02 7.74 -8.35
CA GLN A 73 14.37 8.16 -8.01
C GLN A 73 14.87 9.31 -8.90
N GLN A 74 14.53 9.28 -10.20
CA GLN A 74 14.92 10.32 -11.15
C GLN A 74 14.17 11.63 -10.95
N SER A 75 12.91 11.56 -10.50
CA SER A 75 12.04 12.74 -10.34
C SER A 75 12.36 13.60 -9.11
N GLY A 76 13.16 13.09 -8.18
CA GLY A 76 13.43 13.76 -6.91
C GLY A 76 12.19 13.79 -5.99
N SER A 77 12.41 13.72 -4.70
CA SER A 77 11.35 13.56 -3.70
C SER A 77 10.39 14.75 -3.56
N SER A 78 10.68 15.89 -4.16
CA SER A 78 9.94 17.14 -3.91
C SER A 78 8.78 17.43 -4.87
N GLN A 79 8.66 16.72 -5.99
CA GLN A 79 7.62 17.02 -7.00
C GLN A 79 6.66 15.85 -7.31
N GLY A 80 6.85 14.70 -6.65
CA GLY A 80 6.05 13.51 -6.94
C GLY A 80 6.43 12.85 -8.26
N LEU A 81 5.99 11.62 -8.41
CA LEU A 81 6.22 10.82 -9.61
C LEU A 81 5.30 11.30 -10.72
N VAL A 82 5.88 11.77 -11.82
CA VAL A 82 5.14 12.08 -13.05
C VAL A 82 5.33 10.91 -14.00
N ILE A 83 4.26 10.17 -14.24
CA ILE A 83 4.26 9.07 -15.21
C ILE A 83 3.48 9.47 -16.46
N GLU A 84 3.82 8.84 -17.57
CA GLU A 84 3.13 9.06 -18.83
C GLU A 84 1.63 8.79 -18.70
N PRO A 85 0.72 9.64 -19.27
CA PRO A 85 -0.73 9.47 -19.14
C PRO A 85 -1.24 8.10 -19.59
N LYS A 86 -0.71 7.53 -20.65
CA LYS A 86 -1.09 6.18 -21.10
C LYS A 86 -0.74 5.11 -20.08
N LEU A 87 0.47 5.17 -19.50
CA LEU A 87 0.88 4.26 -18.45
C LEU A 87 -0.01 4.42 -17.20
N ALA A 88 -0.33 5.65 -16.83
CA ALA A 88 -1.24 5.95 -15.72
C ALA A 88 -2.62 5.33 -15.92
N GLU A 89 -3.21 5.50 -17.10
CA GLU A 89 -4.53 4.93 -17.43
C GLU A 89 -4.49 3.41 -17.46
N SER A 90 -3.47 2.81 -18.06
CA SER A 90 -3.31 1.36 -18.09
C SER A 90 -3.15 0.77 -16.71
N LEU A 91 -2.36 1.42 -15.85
CA LEU A 91 -2.18 1.00 -14.46
C LEU A 91 -3.49 1.07 -13.68
N ILE A 92 -4.23 2.17 -13.77
CA ILE A 92 -5.53 2.32 -13.11
C ILE A 92 -6.54 1.30 -13.63
N SER A 93 -6.60 1.06 -14.92
CA SER A 93 -7.51 0.08 -15.52
C SER A 93 -7.22 -1.34 -15.04
N ALA A 94 -5.95 -1.73 -15.00
CA ALA A 94 -5.54 -3.03 -14.50
C ALA A 94 -5.84 -3.20 -13.01
N LEU A 95 -5.57 -2.19 -12.20
CA LEU A 95 -5.88 -2.19 -10.77
C LEU A 95 -7.40 -2.25 -10.54
N ALA A 96 -8.19 -1.46 -11.27
CA ALA A 96 -9.64 -1.43 -11.13
C ALA A 96 -10.27 -2.79 -11.47
N LYS A 97 -9.81 -3.43 -12.54
CA LYS A 97 -10.30 -4.74 -12.96
C LYS A 97 -10.05 -5.79 -11.87
N ASN A 98 -8.81 -5.90 -11.43
CA ASN A 98 -8.42 -6.89 -10.42
C ASN A 98 -9.07 -6.61 -9.06
N THR A 99 -9.23 -5.35 -8.69
CA THR A 99 -9.94 -4.95 -7.46
C THR A 99 -11.38 -5.46 -7.47
N ARG A 100 -12.10 -5.26 -8.57
CA ARG A 100 -13.48 -5.75 -8.70
C ARG A 100 -13.56 -7.27 -8.62
N GLU A 101 -12.65 -7.98 -9.28
CA GLU A 101 -12.61 -9.44 -9.24
C GLU A 101 -12.42 -9.98 -7.81
N ILE A 102 -11.57 -9.33 -7.02
CA ILE A 102 -11.33 -9.70 -5.63
C ILE A 102 -12.54 -9.37 -4.74
N GLU A 103 -13.13 -8.20 -4.91
CA GLU A 103 -14.32 -7.78 -4.18
C GLU A 103 -15.54 -8.67 -4.48
N ASP A 104 -15.71 -9.07 -5.74
CA ASP A 104 -16.77 -10.01 -6.14
C ASP A 104 -16.62 -11.38 -5.49
N GLN A 105 -15.42 -11.75 -5.09
CA GLN A 105 -15.14 -12.96 -4.30
C GLN A 105 -15.36 -12.77 -2.79
N GLY A 106 -15.73 -11.58 -2.37
CA GLY A 106 -16.01 -11.25 -0.97
C GLY A 106 -14.78 -10.87 -0.14
N SER A 107 -13.64 -10.61 -0.78
CA SER A 107 -12.40 -10.24 -0.11
C SER A 107 -12.10 -8.75 -0.28
N ALA A 108 -11.38 -8.17 0.67
CA ALA A 108 -10.85 -6.81 0.53
C ALA A 108 -9.69 -6.81 -0.48
N ALA A 109 -9.66 -5.82 -1.36
CA ALA A 109 -8.58 -5.65 -2.32
C ALA A 109 -7.38 -4.96 -1.65
N VAL A 110 -6.23 -5.61 -1.69
CA VAL A 110 -4.98 -5.11 -1.11
C VAL A 110 -3.87 -5.20 -2.14
N LEU A 111 -3.18 -4.10 -2.38
CA LEU A 111 -1.99 -4.03 -3.23
C LEU A 111 -0.76 -3.91 -2.36
N VAL A 112 0.20 -4.82 -2.54
CA VAL A 112 1.47 -4.81 -1.80
C VAL A 112 2.60 -4.38 -2.72
N VAL A 113 3.32 -3.37 -2.31
CA VAL A 113 4.41 -2.75 -3.09
C VAL A 113 5.62 -2.47 -2.20
N SER A 114 6.70 -2.00 -2.82
CA SER A 114 7.87 -1.56 -2.05
C SER A 114 7.54 -0.35 -1.15
N PRO A 115 8.22 -0.21 0.00
CA PRO A 115 8.01 0.94 0.89
C PRO A 115 8.22 2.29 0.20
N THR A 116 9.10 2.35 -0.80
CA THR A 116 9.39 3.56 -1.57
C THR A 116 8.21 3.98 -2.45
N LEU A 117 7.52 3.03 -3.09
CA LEU A 117 6.38 3.30 -3.98
C LEU A 117 5.08 3.53 -3.24
N ARG A 118 4.92 2.95 -2.05
CA ARG A 118 3.65 2.96 -1.34
C ARG A 118 3.04 4.37 -1.15
N PRO A 119 3.77 5.37 -0.65
CA PRO A 119 3.19 6.71 -0.44
C PRO A 119 2.69 7.33 -1.74
N TRP A 120 3.47 7.22 -2.80
CA TRP A 120 3.09 7.74 -4.11
C TRP A 120 1.87 7.02 -4.68
N LEU A 121 1.87 5.69 -4.69
CA LEU A 121 0.74 4.91 -5.19
C LEU A 121 -0.54 5.19 -4.40
N SER A 122 -0.45 5.28 -3.09
CA SER A 122 -1.58 5.62 -2.24
C SER A 122 -2.21 6.96 -2.63
N LYS A 123 -1.40 7.97 -2.89
CA LYS A 123 -1.87 9.28 -3.37
C LYS A 123 -2.45 9.20 -4.78
N PHE A 124 -1.77 8.48 -5.67
CA PHE A 124 -2.15 8.34 -7.07
C PHE A 124 -3.53 7.70 -7.26
N ILE A 125 -3.83 6.65 -6.50
CA ILE A 125 -5.09 5.90 -6.63
C ILE A 125 -6.21 6.43 -5.74
N ARG A 126 -5.93 7.25 -4.75
CA ARG A 126 -6.89 7.68 -3.70
C ARG A 126 -8.25 8.14 -4.24
N HIS A 127 -8.24 8.91 -5.30
CA HIS A 127 -9.46 9.49 -5.87
C HIS A 127 -10.13 8.61 -6.94
N ARG A 128 -9.45 7.57 -7.40
CA ARG A 128 -9.92 6.71 -8.49
C ARG A 128 -10.33 5.33 -8.01
N LEU A 129 -9.66 4.82 -6.98
CA LEU A 129 -9.87 3.48 -6.42
C LEU A 129 -9.85 3.57 -4.89
N SER A 130 -10.90 4.17 -4.31
CA SER A 130 -11.00 4.40 -2.86
C SER A 130 -11.05 3.10 -2.05
N ASP A 131 -11.50 2.01 -2.65
CA ASP A 131 -11.69 0.72 -1.99
C ASP A 131 -10.42 -0.16 -2.01
N LEU A 132 -9.41 0.26 -2.77
CA LEU A 132 -8.13 -0.44 -2.81
C LEU A 132 -7.19 0.07 -1.71
N THR A 133 -6.74 -0.84 -0.87
CA THR A 133 -5.75 -0.56 0.18
C THR A 133 -4.35 -0.83 -0.35
N VAL A 134 -3.43 0.13 -0.18
CA VAL A 134 -2.03 -0.01 -0.55
C VAL A 134 -1.18 -0.22 0.70
N LEU A 135 -0.47 -1.34 0.74
CA LEU A 135 0.47 -1.67 1.80
C LEU A 135 1.88 -1.82 1.24
N SER A 136 2.89 -1.58 2.07
CA SER A 136 4.25 -1.98 1.77
C SER A 136 4.57 -3.35 2.37
N TYR A 137 5.58 -4.03 1.83
CA TYR A 137 6.06 -5.31 2.38
C TYR A 137 6.42 -5.22 3.86
N SER A 138 6.93 -4.07 4.31
CA SER A 138 7.33 -3.83 5.68
C SER A 138 6.16 -3.68 6.67
N GLU A 139 4.95 -3.46 6.17
CA GLU A 139 3.75 -3.29 6.98
C GLU A 139 3.06 -4.62 7.30
N ILE A 140 3.39 -5.68 6.57
CA ILE A 140 2.80 -7.01 6.78
C ILE A 140 3.60 -7.73 7.87
N PRO A 141 2.95 -8.18 8.96
CA PRO A 141 3.62 -8.96 10.00
C PRO A 141 4.21 -10.26 9.45
N ASP A 142 5.36 -10.67 9.98
CA ASP A 142 6.05 -11.89 9.54
C ASP A 142 5.22 -13.17 9.74
N ASP A 143 4.33 -13.16 10.73
CA ASP A 143 3.44 -14.28 11.04
C ASP A 143 2.13 -14.27 10.22
N GLN A 144 1.90 -13.28 9.38
CA GLN A 144 0.72 -13.21 8.52
C GLN A 144 0.96 -13.98 7.21
N ALA A 145 0.16 -15.01 6.98
CA ALA A 145 0.15 -15.72 5.71
C ALA A 145 -0.48 -14.85 4.61
N VAL A 146 0.16 -14.81 3.46
CA VAL A 146 -0.21 -13.98 2.32
C VAL A 146 -0.39 -14.85 1.09
N ASP A 147 -1.51 -14.65 0.37
CA ASP A 147 -1.78 -15.30 -0.91
C ASP A 147 -1.74 -14.26 -2.03
N VAL A 148 -0.82 -14.41 -2.97
CA VAL A 148 -0.78 -13.56 -4.16
C VAL A 148 -1.86 -14.05 -5.14
N VAL A 149 -2.97 -13.33 -5.21
CA VAL A 149 -4.12 -13.68 -6.05
C VAL A 149 -4.08 -13.04 -7.45
N ALA A 150 -3.30 -11.98 -7.61
CA ALA A 150 -3.10 -11.33 -8.90
C ALA A 150 -1.76 -10.61 -8.95
N THR A 151 -1.17 -10.59 -10.13
CA THR A 151 0.02 -9.79 -10.43
C THR A 151 -0.36 -8.75 -11.48
N ILE A 152 -0.20 -7.48 -11.14
CA ILE A 152 -0.53 -6.36 -12.01
C ILE A 152 0.63 -6.13 -12.98
N ASP A 153 0.32 -6.19 -14.26
CA ASP A 153 1.23 -5.86 -15.33
C ASP A 153 0.58 -4.84 -16.26
N VAL A 154 1.40 -4.01 -16.84
CA VAL A 154 1.00 -3.05 -17.86
C VAL A 154 1.75 -3.42 -19.12
N ASP A 155 1.03 -3.99 -20.07
CA ASP A 155 1.62 -4.35 -21.35
C ASP A 155 1.88 -3.08 -22.17
N PRO A 156 3.15 -2.74 -22.43
CA PRO A 156 3.49 -1.62 -23.29
C PRO A 156 3.09 -1.87 -24.75
N SER A 157 2.72 -3.10 -25.09
CA SER A 157 2.39 -3.50 -26.45
C SER A 157 0.90 -3.40 -26.81
N ASN A 158 0.05 -2.87 -25.92
CA ASN A 158 -1.35 -2.58 -26.27
C ASN A 158 -1.46 -1.26 -27.05
N GLU A 159 -0.49 -1.02 -27.93
CA GLU A 159 -0.55 -0.02 -28.98
C GLU A 159 -1.34 -0.61 -30.18
N GLN A 160 -2.65 -0.66 -30.05
CA GLN A 160 -3.53 -0.68 -31.22
C GLN A 160 -4.79 0.13 -30.96
#